data_42dfb2bd661940dd8238377e2307c7c7
#
_entry.id   42dfb2bd661940dd8238377e2307c7c7
#
_cell.length_a   1.000
_cell.length_b   1.000
_cell.length_c   1.000
_cell.angle_alpha   90.00
_cell.angle_beta   90.00
_cell.angle_gamma   90.00
#
_symmetry.space_group_name_H-M   'P 1'
#
loop_
_entity.id
_entity.type
_entity.pdbx_description
1 polymer ?
#
loop_
_entity_poly.entity_id
_entity_poly.type
_entity_poly.pdbx_seq_one_letter_code
_entity_poly.pdbx_strand_id
1 'polypeptide(L)'
;MKTRTLLLLSVAVALAILLAGGVFLFQLTSETAAVERAEVGEVVSVGDVDVTVFGASGGEPVLSIDVELGGVDDPAGVDSFALVTGDRRLAPITAPAEGRCVDIEVVSRRCRIDFDVSGADGSNRLLVLRRGDEQRTWVLTTS
;
A
#
# COMPACT_ATOMS: atom_id res chain seq x y z
N MET A 1 48.20 -21.36 27.01
CA MET A 1 46.77 -21.45 26.78
C MET A 1 46.45 -22.79 26.15
N LYS A 2 45.47 -23.44 26.68
CA LYS A 2 45.09 -24.75 26.19
C LYS A 2 44.26 -24.58 24.92
N THR A 3 44.53 -25.35 23.88
CA THR A 3 43.88 -25.35 22.59
C THR A 3 42.33 -25.42 22.70
N ARG A 4 41.86 -26.12 23.74
CA ARG A 4 40.42 -26.25 24.02
C ARG A 4 39.75 -24.92 24.35
N THR A 5 40.42 -24.02 25.07
CA THR A 5 39.92 -22.73 25.44
C THR A 5 39.79 -21.80 24.20
N LEU A 6 40.78 -21.86 23.32
CA LEU A 6 40.76 -21.11 22.06
C LEU A 6 39.64 -21.61 21.13
N LEU A 7 39.44 -22.91 21.04
CA LEU A 7 38.36 -23.51 20.27
C LEU A 7 36.98 -23.08 20.80
N LEU A 8 36.79 -23.15 22.11
CA LEU A 8 35.55 -22.74 22.74
C LEU A 8 35.26 -21.24 22.52
N LEU A 9 36.29 -20.40 22.60
CA LEU A 9 36.17 -18.98 22.38
C LEU A 9 35.76 -18.68 20.92
N SER A 10 36.40 -19.37 19.95
CA SER A 10 36.05 -19.14 18.53
C SER A 10 34.62 -19.59 18.19
N VAL A 11 34.19 -20.70 18.75
CA VAL A 11 32.80 -21.19 18.58
C VAL A 11 31.80 -20.21 19.21
N ALA A 12 32.11 -19.70 20.41
CA ALA A 12 31.25 -18.73 21.08
C ALA A 12 31.09 -17.44 20.27
N VAL A 13 32.19 -16.91 19.70
CA VAL A 13 32.16 -15.73 18.83
C VAL A 13 31.37 -15.98 17.55
N ALA A 14 31.59 -17.13 16.92
CA ALA A 14 30.86 -17.50 15.70
C ALA A 14 29.34 -17.60 15.94
N LEU A 15 28.95 -18.21 17.06
CA LEU A 15 27.51 -18.28 17.44
C LEU A 15 26.94 -16.91 17.73
N ALA A 16 27.67 -16.02 18.40
CA ALA A 16 27.22 -14.67 18.67
C ALA A 16 26.96 -13.88 17.38
N ILE A 17 27.85 -14.01 16.39
CA ILE A 17 27.68 -13.35 15.07
C ILE A 17 26.48 -13.92 14.33
N LEU A 18 26.31 -15.24 14.34
CA LEU A 18 25.16 -15.87 13.71
C LEU A 18 23.82 -15.44 14.33
N LEU A 19 23.75 -15.37 15.66
CA LEU A 19 22.55 -14.92 16.36
C LEU A 19 22.22 -13.45 16.07
N ALA A 20 23.23 -12.58 16.09
CA ALA A 20 23.05 -11.17 15.78
C ALA A 20 22.60 -10.97 14.32
N GLY A 21 23.22 -11.67 13.37
CA GLY A 21 22.84 -11.63 11.96
C GLY A 21 21.45 -12.20 11.72
N GLY A 22 21.09 -13.30 12.36
CA GLY A 22 19.78 -13.91 12.25
C GLY A 22 18.66 -13.01 12.76
N VAL A 23 18.85 -12.39 13.91
CA VAL A 23 17.86 -11.44 14.47
C VAL A 23 17.70 -10.22 13.56
N PHE A 24 18.80 -9.69 13.04
CA PHE A 24 18.77 -8.55 12.13
C PHE A 24 18.01 -8.86 10.83
N LEU A 25 18.28 -10.02 10.22
CA LEU A 25 17.57 -10.48 9.02
C LEU A 25 16.08 -10.70 9.30
N PHE A 26 15.74 -11.26 10.44
CA PHE A 26 14.36 -11.47 10.83
C PHE A 26 13.60 -10.15 11.00
N GLN A 27 14.23 -9.14 11.61
CA GLN A 27 13.64 -7.81 11.73
C GLN A 27 13.40 -7.17 10.37
N LEU A 28 14.36 -7.23 9.45
CA LEU A 28 14.21 -6.71 8.09
C LEU A 28 13.08 -7.42 7.33
N THR A 29 12.96 -8.72 7.47
CA THR A 29 11.90 -9.51 6.84
C THR A 29 10.54 -9.15 7.42
N SER A 30 10.45 -8.90 8.72
CA SER A 30 9.21 -8.48 9.37
C SER A 30 8.77 -7.09 8.92
N GLU A 31 9.70 -6.16 8.74
CA GLU A 31 9.41 -4.82 8.22
C GLU A 31 8.96 -4.84 6.76
N THR A 32 9.58 -5.69 5.92
CA THR A 32 9.19 -5.84 4.51
C THR A 32 7.91 -6.67 4.34
N ALA A 33 7.61 -7.60 5.24
CA ALA A 33 6.39 -8.40 5.20
C ALA A 33 5.15 -7.64 5.69
N ALA A 34 5.35 -6.57 6.44
CA ALA A 34 4.29 -5.66 6.86
C ALA A 34 3.95 -4.69 5.71
N VAL A 35 3.45 -5.20 4.60
CA VAL A 35 2.60 -4.38 3.73
C VAL A 35 1.43 -3.99 4.59
N GLU A 36 1.45 -2.77 5.13
CA GLU A 36 0.40 -2.30 6.00
C GLU A 36 -0.90 -2.23 5.21
N ARG A 37 -1.77 -3.18 5.51
CA ARG A 37 -3.11 -3.21 4.97
C ARG A 37 -3.98 -2.26 5.78
N ALA A 38 -4.66 -1.38 5.08
CA ALA A 38 -5.68 -0.55 5.67
C ALA A 38 -7.04 -1.21 5.49
N GLU A 39 -7.93 -0.96 6.43
CA GLU A 39 -9.29 -1.49 6.38
C GLU A 39 -10.24 -0.47 5.74
N VAL A 40 -11.26 -1.00 5.06
CA VAL A 40 -12.34 -0.19 4.51
C VAL A 40 -13.10 0.50 5.65
N GLY A 41 -13.33 1.81 5.52
CA GLY A 41 -13.99 2.63 6.54
C GLY A 41 -13.03 3.25 7.57
N GLU A 42 -11.77 2.88 7.56
CA GLU A 42 -10.76 3.43 8.46
C GLU A 42 -10.12 4.67 7.83
N VAL A 43 -9.94 5.73 8.64
CA VAL A 43 -9.17 6.92 8.23
C VAL A 43 -7.69 6.61 8.36
N VAL A 44 -6.96 6.71 7.26
CA VAL A 44 -5.54 6.40 7.19
C VAL A 44 -4.78 7.58 6.64
N SER A 45 -3.68 7.93 7.28
CA SER A 45 -2.75 8.96 6.76
C SER A 45 -1.59 8.27 6.05
N VAL A 46 -1.39 8.64 4.79
CA VAL A 46 -0.28 8.15 3.96
C VAL A 46 0.52 9.37 3.49
N GLY A 47 1.70 9.54 4.06
CA GLY A 47 2.48 10.75 3.82
C GLY A 47 1.69 11.99 4.29
N ASP A 48 1.40 12.88 3.38
CA ASP A 48 0.65 14.12 3.60
C ASP A 48 -0.86 14.01 3.29
N VAL A 49 -1.32 12.83 2.88
CA VAL A 49 -2.71 12.60 2.45
C VAL A 49 -3.47 11.81 3.52
N ASP A 50 -4.65 12.30 3.86
CA ASP A 50 -5.63 11.56 4.65
C ASP A 50 -6.64 10.91 3.71
N VAL A 51 -6.85 9.62 3.86
CA VAL A 51 -7.71 8.84 2.98
C VAL A 51 -8.59 7.88 3.78
N THR A 52 -9.85 7.80 3.37
CA THR A 52 -10.79 6.78 3.83
C THR A 52 -11.37 6.10 2.59
N VAL A 53 -11.27 4.78 2.53
CA VAL A 53 -11.89 3.98 1.46
C VAL A 53 -13.19 3.40 1.99
N PHE A 54 -14.31 3.71 1.34
CA PHE A 54 -15.64 3.24 1.77
C PHE A 54 -16.03 1.93 1.10
N GLY A 55 -15.59 1.71 -0.12
CA GLY A 55 -15.88 0.49 -0.85
C GLY A 55 -15.67 0.64 -2.34
N ALA A 56 -15.90 -0.44 -3.06
CA ALA A 56 -15.80 -0.48 -4.50
C ALA A 56 -17.12 -0.97 -5.09
N SER A 57 -17.48 -0.43 -6.23
CA SER A 57 -18.70 -0.80 -6.94
C SER A 57 -18.46 -0.89 -8.45
N GLY A 58 -19.34 -1.59 -9.15
CA GLY A 58 -19.22 -1.79 -10.57
C GLY A 58 -18.31 -2.97 -10.92
N GLY A 59 -17.92 -3.01 -12.15
CA GLY A 59 -17.09 -4.07 -12.71
C GLY A 59 -16.62 -3.64 -14.08
N GLU A 60 -16.62 -4.54 -15.05
CA GLU A 60 -16.27 -4.14 -16.41
C GLU A 60 -17.34 -3.23 -17.03
N PRO A 61 -16.95 -2.17 -17.72
CA PRO A 61 -15.57 -1.76 -18.04
C PRO A 61 -14.92 -0.89 -16.95
N VAL A 62 -15.67 -0.34 -15.99
CA VAL A 62 -15.16 0.63 -15.02
C VAL A 62 -15.47 0.17 -13.60
N LEU A 63 -14.44 0.09 -12.79
CA LEU A 63 -14.53 -0.11 -11.34
C LEU A 63 -14.44 1.26 -10.66
N SER A 64 -15.43 1.57 -9.82
CA SER A 64 -15.47 2.80 -9.04
C SER A 64 -15.20 2.53 -7.58
N ILE A 65 -14.33 3.33 -6.98
CA ILE A 65 -13.97 3.22 -5.56
C ILE A 65 -14.38 4.51 -4.87
N ASP A 66 -15.27 4.41 -3.88
CA ASP A 66 -15.68 5.54 -3.07
C ASP A 66 -14.64 5.83 -2.00
N VAL A 67 -14.14 7.06 -2.00
CA VAL A 67 -13.11 7.51 -1.08
C VAL A 67 -13.40 8.90 -0.54
N GLU A 68 -12.76 9.24 0.56
CA GLU A 68 -12.65 10.61 1.06
C GLU A 68 -11.18 10.96 1.12
N LEU A 69 -10.80 12.05 0.47
CA LEU A 69 -9.41 12.48 0.33
C LEU A 69 -9.24 13.90 0.87
N GLY A 70 -8.15 14.13 1.58
CA GLY A 70 -7.83 15.45 2.11
C GLY A 70 -6.40 15.52 2.64
N GLY A 71 -6.09 16.62 3.31
CA GLY A 71 -4.82 16.82 4.00
C GLY A 71 -3.78 17.62 3.24
N VAL A 72 -3.85 17.66 1.92
CA VAL A 72 -2.88 18.37 1.08
C VAL A 72 -3.57 18.96 -0.16
N ASP A 73 -3.04 20.05 -0.66
CA ASP A 73 -3.45 20.63 -1.93
C ASP A 73 -2.51 20.11 -3.03
N ASP A 74 -2.97 19.08 -3.76
CA ASP A 74 -2.18 18.44 -4.82
C ASP A 74 -3.08 18.18 -6.03
N PRO A 75 -2.94 18.97 -7.11
CA PRO A 75 -3.76 18.81 -8.31
C PRO A 75 -3.52 17.50 -9.06
N ALA A 76 -2.39 16.83 -8.82
CA ALA A 76 -2.06 15.53 -9.41
C ALA A 76 -2.07 14.39 -8.38
N GLY A 77 -2.63 14.63 -7.19
CA GLY A 77 -2.57 13.68 -6.08
C GLY A 77 -3.27 12.35 -6.36
N VAL A 78 -4.30 12.35 -7.20
CA VAL A 78 -5.03 11.13 -7.60
C VAL A 78 -4.12 10.14 -8.36
N ASP A 79 -3.11 10.63 -9.05
CA ASP A 79 -2.13 9.79 -9.76
C ASP A 79 -1.27 8.93 -8.81
N SER A 80 -1.29 9.22 -7.52
CA SER A 80 -0.62 8.42 -6.49
C SER A 80 -1.32 7.09 -6.21
N PHE A 81 -2.56 6.94 -6.66
CA PHE A 81 -3.33 5.70 -6.54
C PHE A 81 -3.07 4.78 -7.72
N ALA A 82 -3.13 3.48 -7.47
CA ALA A 82 -3.09 2.45 -8.50
C ALA A 82 -4.00 1.30 -8.10
N LEU A 83 -4.60 0.66 -9.08
CA LEU A 83 -5.35 -0.57 -8.87
C LEU A 83 -4.51 -1.75 -9.36
N VAL A 84 -4.29 -2.71 -8.48
CA VAL A 84 -3.61 -3.97 -8.84
C VAL A 84 -4.68 -5.05 -8.98
N THR A 85 -4.78 -5.63 -10.16
CA THR A 85 -5.70 -6.71 -10.46
C THR A 85 -4.98 -7.77 -11.27
N GLY A 86 -4.91 -8.99 -10.73
CA GLY A 86 -4.08 -10.04 -11.32
C GLY A 86 -2.62 -9.63 -11.38
N ASP A 87 -2.05 -9.62 -12.57
CA ASP A 87 -0.67 -9.20 -12.86
C ASP A 87 -0.57 -7.76 -13.41
N ARG A 88 -1.69 -7.04 -13.47
CA ARG A 88 -1.76 -5.69 -14.03
C ARG A 88 -1.83 -4.63 -12.96
N ARG A 89 -1.16 -3.52 -13.23
CA ARG A 89 -1.25 -2.29 -12.44
C ARG A 89 -1.88 -1.20 -13.29
N LEU A 90 -3.01 -0.68 -12.83
CA LEU A 90 -3.82 0.28 -13.57
C LEU A 90 -3.71 1.66 -12.93
N ALA A 91 -3.62 2.69 -13.76
CA ALA A 91 -3.70 4.08 -13.33
C ALA A 91 -5.17 4.53 -13.25
N PRO A 92 -5.51 5.49 -12.36
CA PRO A 92 -6.86 6.01 -12.30
C PRO A 92 -7.22 6.81 -13.55
N ILE A 93 -8.51 6.84 -13.85
CA ILE A 93 -9.04 7.71 -14.90
C ILE A 93 -9.09 9.14 -14.35
N THR A 94 -8.33 10.04 -14.96
CA THR A 94 -8.19 11.42 -14.51
C THR A 94 -9.02 12.41 -15.31
N ALA A 95 -9.68 11.98 -16.38
CA ALA A 95 -10.58 12.82 -17.13
C ALA A 95 -11.74 13.31 -16.24
N PRO A 96 -12.03 14.62 -16.19
CA PRO A 96 -13.09 15.15 -15.33
C PRO A 96 -14.46 14.53 -15.60
N ALA A 97 -15.13 14.14 -14.52
CA ALA A 97 -16.51 13.66 -14.56
C ALA A 97 -17.18 13.97 -13.22
N GLU A 98 -18.50 14.02 -13.22
CA GLU A 98 -19.26 14.31 -12.01
C GLU A 98 -18.96 13.29 -10.90
N GLY A 99 -18.59 13.79 -9.73
CA GLY A 99 -18.27 12.96 -8.56
C GLY A 99 -16.92 12.25 -8.62
N ARG A 100 -16.15 12.38 -9.68
CA ARG A 100 -14.83 11.76 -9.82
C ARG A 100 -13.76 12.60 -9.12
N CYS A 101 -12.86 11.93 -8.39
CA CYS A 101 -11.68 12.57 -7.85
C CYS A 101 -10.74 12.96 -8.99
N VAL A 102 -10.39 14.23 -9.07
CA VAL A 102 -9.44 14.75 -10.07
C VAL A 102 -8.23 15.40 -9.40
N ASP A 103 -8.38 15.81 -8.16
CA ASP A 103 -7.34 16.43 -7.35
C ASP A 103 -7.51 16.03 -5.88
N ILE A 104 -6.54 16.41 -5.04
CA ILE A 104 -6.66 16.33 -3.59
C ILE A 104 -6.59 17.74 -3.04
N GLU A 105 -7.52 18.09 -2.15
CA GLU A 105 -7.56 19.38 -1.47
C GLU A 105 -7.25 19.22 0.02
N VAL A 106 -6.90 20.32 0.68
CA VAL A 106 -6.63 20.32 2.12
C VAL A 106 -7.86 19.90 2.93
N VAL A 107 -9.04 20.38 2.53
CA VAL A 107 -10.30 19.98 3.13
C VAL A 107 -10.73 18.64 2.56
N SER A 108 -11.00 17.68 3.44
CA SER A 108 -11.45 16.34 3.02
C SER A 108 -12.76 16.42 2.23
N ARG A 109 -12.75 15.73 1.10
CA ARG A 109 -13.89 15.69 0.19
C ARG A 109 -14.14 14.26 -0.27
N ARG A 110 -15.40 13.87 -0.27
CA ARG A 110 -15.82 12.57 -0.76
C ARG A 110 -15.97 12.59 -2.28
N CYS A 111 -15.35 11.63 -2.94
CA CYS A 111 -15.39 11.45 -4.38
C CYS A 111 -15.19 9.98 -4.73
N ARG A 112 -15.17 9.65 -6.01
CA ARG A 112 -14.83 8.30 -6.45
C ARG A 112 -13.61 8.31 -7.34
N ILE A 113 -12.84 7.26 -7.26
CA ILE A 113 -11.72 6.99 -8.17
C ILE A 113 -12.17 5.87 -9.10
N ASP A 114 -12.11 6.13 -10.40
CA ASP A 114 -12.52 5.19 -11.44
C ASP A 114 -11.30 4.59 -12.11
N PHE A 115 -11.36 3.28 -12.35
CA PHE A 115 -10.32 2.55 -13.08
C PHE A 115 -10.95 1.80 -14.24
N ASP A 116 -10.29 1.84 -15.39
CA ASP A 116 -10.67 1.04 -16.55
C ASP A 116 -10.13 -0.38 -16.36
N VAL A 117 -11.03 -1.31 -16.03
CA VAL A 117 -10.71 -2.71 -15.78
C VAL A 117 -11.07 -3.61 -16.95
N SER A 118 -11.39 -3.04 -18.10
CA SER A 118 -11.70 -3.83 -19.29
C SER A 118 -10.51 -4.68 -19.70
N GLY A 119 -10.74 -5.98 -19.91
CA GLY A 119 -9.71 -6.93 -20.22
C GLY A 119 -8.78 -7.30 -19.08
N ALA A 120 -9.04 -6.84 -17.86
CA ALA A 120 -8.27 -7.23 -16.69
C ALA A 120 -8.80 -8.54 -16.11
N ASP A 121 -7.94 -9.54 -16.07
CA ASP A 121 -8.26 -10.85 -15.50
C ASP A 121 -8.03 -10.86 -13.99
N GLY A 122 -8.80 -11.66 -13.28
CA GLY A 122 -8.62 -11.91 -11.86
C GLY A 122 -9.70 -11.28 -10.99
N SER A 123 -9.96 -11.95 -9.86
CA SER A 123 -10.92 -11.53 -8.85
C SER A 123 -10.30 -10.72 -7.71
N ASN A 124 -8.97 -10.74 -7.60
CA ASN A 124 -8.24 -10.02 -6.57
C ASN A 124 -8.00 -8.58 -7.02
N ARG A 125 -8.52 -7.63 -6.26
CA ARG A 125 -8.37 -6.22 -6.55
C ARG A 125 -7.83 -5.50 -5.33
N LEU A 126 -6.70 -4.83 -5.52
CA LEU A 126 -6.01 -4.10 -4.47
C LEU A 126 -5.89 -2.64 -4.88
N LEU A 127 -6.37 -1.74 -4.03
CA LEU A 127 -6.10 -0.32 -4.18
C LEU A 127 -4.81 -0.01 -3.44
N VAL A 128 -3.87 0.62 -4.14
CA VAL A 128 -2.57 1.00 -3.60
C VAL A 128 -2.44 2.51 -3.66
N LEU A 129 -2.10 3.12 -2.52
CA LEU A 129 -1.72 4.53 -2.45
C LEU A 129 -0.27 4.62 -2.00
N ARG A 130 0.53 5.31 -2.78
CA ARG A 130 1.93 5.58 -2.45
C ARG A 130 2.19 7.09 -2.44
N ARG A 131 2.67 7.57 -1.29
CA ARG A 131 3.08 8.97 -1.10
C ARG A 131 4.49 9.00 -0.52
N GLY A 132 5.46 9.40 -1.33
CA GLY A 132 6.87 9.36 -0.93
C GLY A 132 7.30 7.93 -0.59
N ASP A 133 7.76 7.72 0.63
CA ASP A 133 8.21 6.43 1.13
C ASP A 133 7.10 5.60 1.79
N GLU A 134 5.92 6.18 1.97
CA GLU A 134 4.78 5.50 2.59
C GLU A 134 3.86 4.90 1.55
N GLN A 135 3.36 3.71 1.84
CA GLN A 135 2.41 2.99 1.00
C GLN A 135 1.37 2.28 1.86
N ARG A 136 0.12 2.33 1.43
CA ARG A 136 -0.99 1.58 2.03
C ARG A 136 -1.73 0.82 0.94
N THR A 137 -2.28 -0.32 1.31
CA THR A 137 -3.01 -1.19 0.41
C THR A 137 -4.35 -1.56 1.02
N TRP A 138 -5.41 -1.48 0.23
CA TRP A 138 -6.76 -1.91 0.60
C TRP A 138 -7.16 -3.09 -0.26
N VAL A 139 -7.67 -4.14 0.38
CA VAL A 139 -8.27 -5.27 -0.34
C VAL A 139 -9.71 -4.91 -0.66
N LEU A 140 -10.06 -4.88 -1.94
CA LEU A 140 -11.40 -4.49 -2.38
C LEU A 140 -12.25 -5.72 -2.61
N THR A 141 -13.44 -5.70 -2.02
CA THR A 141 -14.50 -6.64 -2.32
C THR A 141 -15.58 -5.89 -3.10
N THR A 142 -15.85 -6.32 -4.32
CA THR A 142 -16.94 -5.77 -5.13
C THR A 142 -18.26 -6.40 -4.70
N SER A 143 -19.21 -5.56 -4.40
CA SER A 143 -20.59 -6.00 -4.21
C SER A 143 -21.39 -5.86 -5.49
#